data_f1a0dfb820df7980eaacf2c9cee24b97
#
_entry.id   f1a0dfb820df7980eaacf2c9cee24b97
#
_cell.length_a   1.000
_cell.length_b   1.000
_cell.length_c   1.000
_cell.angle_alpha   90.00
_cell.angle_beta   90.00
_cell.angle_gamma   90.00
#
_symmetry.space_group_name_H-M   'P 1'
#
loop_
_entity.id
_entity.type
_entity.pdbx_description
1 polymer ?
#
loop_
_entity_poly.entity_id
_entity_poly.type
_entity_poly.pdbx_seq_one_letter_code
_entity_poly.pdbx_strand_id
1 'polypeptide(L)'
;MKITSMLTAVVMIMSMQPVYSCDSSQEEMNKKTVLAFYDQAINNKDFEAASKYLGDKYIQHNPLAQDGPEGLKNFLAFAKENLPEYRTEFKQVFADCNYVIVHAHARSNPDDRGTAVMDIFRLENGKVVEHWDVAQPIPEKSANENGMF
;
A
#
# COMPACT_ATOMS: atom_id res chain seq x y z
N MET A 1 -34.38 66.23 -15.49
CA MET A 1 -34.27 65.14 -14.53
C MET A 1 -33.20 64.16 -15.13
N LYS A 2 -31.97 64.24 -14.60
CA LYS A 2 -30.81 63.39 -15.08
C LYS A 2 -30.73 62.17 -14.22
N ILE A 3 -30.94 61.01 -14.84
CA ILE A 3 -30.81 59.70 -14.20
C ILE A 3 -29.34 59.24 -14.38
N THR A 4 -28.61 59.29 -13.29
CA THR A 4 -27.21 58.77 -13.26
C THR A 4 -27.26 57.27 -13.00
N SER A 5 -26.95 56.46 -14.02
CA SER A 5 -26.83 54.99 -13.91
C SER A 5 -25.51 54.65 -13.22
N MET A 6 -25.59 54.03 -12.06
CA MET A 6 -24.43 53.56 -11.29
C MET A 6 -24.15 52.12 -11.68
N LEU A 7 -23.08 51.92 -12.45
CA LEU A 7 -22.61 50.57 -12.84
C LEU A 7 -21.85 49.96 -11.68
N THR A 8 -22.42 48.97 -11.00
CA THR A 8 -21.76 48.21 -9.95
C THR A 8 -20.93 47.11 -10.58
N ALA A 9 -19.62 47.22 -10.57
CA ALA A 9 -18.72 46.17 -11.01
C ALA A 9 -18.63 45.08 -9.93
N VAL A 10 -19.16 43.88 -10.23
CA VAL A 10 -18.99 42.72 -9.37
C VAL A 10 -17.61 42.08 -9.69
N VAL A 11 -16.66 42.28 -8.78
CA VAL A 11 -15.35 41.59 -8.84
C VAL A 11 -15.52 40.18 -8.30
N MET A 12 -15.51 39.19 -9.19
CA MET A 12 -15.55 37.78 -8.84
C MET A 12 -14.14 37.36 -8.40
N ILE A 13 -13.91 37.31 -7.09
CA ILE A 13 -12.65 36.77 -6.53
C ILE A 13 -12.70 35.23 -6.69
N MET A 14 -12.02 34.72 -7.71
CA MET A 14 -11.78 33.31 -7.86
C MET A 14 -10.77 32.88 -6.78
N SER A 15 -11.24 32.24 -5.71
CA SER A 15 -10.38 31.63 -4.71
C SER A 15 -9.69 30.44 -5.36
N MET A 16 -8.41 30.58 -5.74
CA MET A 16 -7.56 29.44 -6.07
C MET A 16 -7.38 28.63 -4.78
N GLN A 17 -8.05 27.50 -4.71
CA GLN A 17 -7.76 26.49 -3.69
C GLN A 17 -6.36 25.94 -3.97
N PRO A 18 -5.47 25.87 -2.98
CA PRO A 18 -4.18 25.20 -3.19
C PRO A 18 -4.44 23.75 -3.57
N VAL A 19 -3.98 23.36 -4.75
CA VAL A 19 -3.88 21.95 -5.12
C VAL A 19 -2.76 21.40 -4.23
N TYR A 20 -3.10 20.63 -3.22
CA TYR A 20 -2.13 19.87 -2.44
C TYR A 20 -1.58 18.76 -3.37
N SER A 21 -0.52 19.08 -4.09
CA SER A 21 0.30 18.04 -4.73
C SER A 21 1.25 17.50 -3.68
N CYS A 22 1.23 16.20 -3.49
CA CYS A 22 2.21 15.57 -2.63
C CYS A 22 3.60 15.66 -3.27
N ASP A 23 4.62 15.74 -2.42
CA ASP A 23 5.99 15.79 -2.88
C ASP A 23 6.37 14.41 -3.46
N SER A 24 6.74 14.38 -4.74
CA SER A 24 7.18 13.16 -5.42
C SER A 24 8.38 12.49 -4.75
N SER A 25 9.23 13.27 -4.06
CA SER A 25 10.34 12.72 -3.27
C SER A 25 9.86 11.95 -2.06
N GLN A 26 8.78 12.40 -1.42
CA GLN A 26 8.14 11.68 -0.31
C GLN A 26 7.48 10.40 -0.78
N GLU A 27 6.82 10.41 -1.92
CA GLU A 27 6.21 9.22 -2.52
C GLU A 27 7.27 8.15 -2.85
N GLU A 28 8.41 8.55 -3.42
CA GLU A 28 9.51 7.63 -3.68
C GLU A 28 10.13 7.06 -2.40
N MET A 29 10.24 7.87 -1.33
CA MET A 29 10.67 7.38 -0.03
C MET A 29 9.66 6.40 0.57
N ASN A 30 8.37 6.70 0.48
CA ASN A 30 7.30 5.83 0.96
C ASN A 30 7.29 4.48 0.23
N LYS A 31 7.46 4.46 -1.10
CA LYS A 31 7.60 3.21 -1.87
C LYS A 31 8.78 2.37 -1.36
N LYS A 32 9.95 2.98 -1.19
CA LYS A 32 11.14 2.28 -0.65
C LYS A 32 10.89 1.71 0.75
N THR A 33 10.25 2.48 1.62
CA THR A 33 9.90 2.04 2.97
C THR A 33 8.99 0.81 2.93
N VAL A 34 7.92 0.86 2.13
CA VAL A 34 6.95 -0.24 2.03
C VAL A 34 7.59 -1.49 1.43
N LEU A 35 8.37 -1.36 0.36
CA LEU A 35 9.06 -2.51 -0.25
C LEU A 35 10.06 -3.15 0.72
N ALA A 36 10.82 -2.35 1.46
CA ALA A 36 11.75 -2.85 2.46
C ALA A 36 11.00 -3.53 3.63
N PHE A 37 9.92 -2.91 4.12
CA PHE A 37 9.05 -3.51 5.14
C PHE A 37 8.52 -4.87 4.68
N TYR A 38 7.93 -4.91 3.50
CA TYR A 38 7.29 -6.10 2.94
C TYR A 38 8.31 -7.22 2.71
N ASP A 39 9.49 -6.89 2.17
CA ASP A 39 10.56 -7.87 1.97
C ASP A 39 11.05 -8.47 3.29
N GLN A 40 11.30 -7.64 4.31
CA GLN A 40 11.71 -8.13 5.63
C GLN A 40 10.61 -8.95 6.30
N ALA A 41 9.36 -8.48 6.24
CA ALA A 41 8.23 -9.18 6.82
C ALA A 41 7.94 -10.51 6.10
N ILE A 42 7.65 -10.46 4.81
CA ILE A 42 7.08 -11.60 4.10
C ILE A 42 8.15 -12.52 3.53
N ASN A 43 9.16 -11.98 2.84
CA ASN A 43 10.18 -12.80 2.20
C ASN A 43 11.20 -13.34 3.20
N ASN A 44 11.65 -12.50 4.15
CA ASN A 44 12.65 -12.88 5.14
C ASN A 44 12.02 -13.42 6.44
N LYS A 45 10.73 -13.14 6.71
CA LYS A 45 10.00 -13.53 7.92
C LYS A 45 10.74 -13.08 9.20
N ASP A 46 11.32 -11.87 9.11
CA ASP A 46 12.10 -11.23 10.17
C ASP A 46 11.32 -10.06 10.76
N PHE A 47 10.64 -10.31 11.88
CA PHE A 47 9.86 -9.29 12.58
C PHE A 47 10.74 -8.15 13.11
N GLU A 48 11.93 -8.46 13.64
CA GLU A 48 12.83 -7.44 14.21
C GLU A 48 13.32 -6.45 13.13
N ALA A 49 13.62 -6.97 11.93
CA ALA A 49 13.98 -6.13 10.80
C ALA A 49 12.77 -5.34 10.26
N ALA A 50 11.61 -5.99 10.12
CA ALA A 50 10.38 -5.39 9.62
C ALA A 50 9.83 -4.32 10.57
N SER A 51 9.89 -4.53 11.89
CA SER A 51 9.36 -3.61 12.91
C SER A 51 9.99 -2.21 12.85
N LYS A 52 11.20 -2.09 12.31
CA LYS A 52 11.88 -0.80 12.12
C LYS A 52 11.14 0.14 11.15
N TYR A 53 10.29 -0.41 10.31
CA TYR A 53 9.48 0.33 9.34
C TYR A 53 8.05 0.61 9.85
N LEU A 54 7.62 -0.01 10.97
CA LEU A 54 6.32 0.24 11.57
C LEU A 54 6.31 1.55 12.36
N GLY A 55 5.14 2.20 12.39
CA GLY A 55 4.85 3.30 13.31
C GLY A 55 4.41 2.81 14.69
N ASP A 56 3.92 3.74 15.50
CA ASP A 56 3.46 3.45 16.87
C ASP A 56 2.21 2.55 16.90
N LYS A 57 1.50 2.48 15.79
CA LYS A 57 0.34 1.61 15.56
C LYS A 57 0.49 0.88 14.23
N TYR A 58 -0.17 -0.26 14.10
CA TYR A 58 -0.31 -0.98 12.83
C TYR A 58 -1.72 -1.55 12.76
N ILE A 59 -2.58 -0.90 12.00
CA ILE A 59 -3.99 -1.29 11.85
C ILE A 59 -4.08 -2.26 10.68
N GLN A 60 -4.64 -3.45 10.94
CA GLN A 60 -4.75 -4.51 9.95
C GLN A 60 -6.21 -4.69 9.52
N HIS A 61 -6.47 -4.61 8.19
CA HIS A 61 -7.82 -4.78 7.63
C HIS A 61 -8.05 -6.13 6.94
N ASN A 62 -7.01 -6.98 6.81
CA ASN A 62 -7.22 -8.35 6.35
C ASN A 62 -8.00 -9.13 7.42
N PRO A 63 -9.21 -9.68 7.11
CA PRO A 63 -10.04 -10.35 8.11
C PRO A 63 -9.44 -11.67 8.63
N LEU A 64 -8.40 -12.18 7.99
CA LEU A 64 -7.71 -13.42 8.40
C LEU A 64 -6.46 -13.15 9.26
N ALA A 65 -6.06 -11.87 9.42
CA ALA A 65 -4.88 -11.47 10.17
C ALA A 65 -5.26 -10.78 11.49
N GLN A 66 -4.50 -11.03 12.55
CA GLN A 66 -4.66 -10.32 13.81
C GLN A 66 -4.19 -8.88 13.69
N ASP A 67 -4.86 -7.98 14.40
CA ASP A 67 -4.51 -6.56 14.44
C ASP A 67 -3.22 -6.27 15.21
N GLY A 68 -2.59 -5.15 14.89
CA GLY A 68 -1.44 -4.60 15.57
C GLY A 68 -0.09 -5.27 15.27
N PRO A 69 1.01 -4.67 15.76
CA PRO A 69 2.36 -5.21 15.56
C PRO A 69 2.54 -6.64 16.09
N GLU A 70 1.88 -6.97 17.20
CA GLU A 70 1.95 -8.32 17.77
C GLU A 70 1.22 -9.35 16.88
N GLY A 71 0.13 -8.95 16.22
CA GLY A 71 -0.53 -9.78 15.21
C GLY A 71 0.39 -10.13 14.04
N LEU A 72 1.10 -9.14 13.52
CA LEU A 72 2.12 -9.35 12.50
C LEU A 72 3.24 -10.29 12.98
N LYS A 73 3.76 -10.08 14.18
CA LYS A 73 4.81 -10.91 14.77
C LYS A 73 4.40 -12.37 14.86
N ASN A 74 3.18 -12.63 15.34
CA ASN A 74 2.63 -13.98 15.45
C ASN A 74 2.49 -14.64 14.07
N PHE A 75 1.99 -13.89 13.08
CA PHE A 75 1.90 -14.37 11.70
C PHE A 75 3.28 -14.71 11.13
N LEU A 76 4.31 -13.87 11.31
CA LEU A 76 5.65 -14.13 10.79
C LEU A 76 6.31 -15.33 11.48
N ALA A 77 6.08 -15.54 12.78
CA ALA A 77 6.54 -16.72 13.49
C ALA A 77 5.90 -17.99 12.90
N PHE A 78 4.58 -17.98 12.71
CA PHE A 78 3.86 -19.07 12.04
C PHE A 78 4.37 -19.32 10.62
N ALA A 79 4.53 -18.26 9.82
CA ALA A 79 4.98 -18.37 8.43
C ALA A 79 6.41 -18.92 8.32
N LYS A 80 7.29 -18.56 9.25
CA LYS A 80 8.66 -19.06 9.30
C LYS A 80 8.72 -20.59 9.51
N GLU A 81 7.82 -21.10 10.34
CA GLU A 81 7.74 -22.52 10.68
C GLU A 81 6.97 -23.34 9.62
N ASN A 82 5.83 -22.83 9.16
CA ASN A 82 4.86 -23.61 8.39
C ASN A 82 4.87 -23.27 6.89
N LEU A 83 5.40 -22.12 6.49
CA LEU A 83 5.44 -21.63 5.11
C LEU A 83 6.86 -21.12 4.75
N PRO A 84 7.93 -21.94 4.91
CA PRO A 84 9.32 -21.48 4.76
C PRO A 84 9.63 -20.98 3.34
N GLU A 85 8.98 -21.55 2.32
CA GLU A 85 9.18 -21.22 0.92
C GLU A 85 8.22 -20.13 0.41
N TYR A 86 7.27 -19.67 1.25
CA TYR A 86 6.35 -18.60 0.86
C TYR A 86 7.12 -17.34 0.50
N ARG A 87 6.89 -16.84 -0.71
CA ARG A 87 7.56 -15.67 -1.29
C ARG A 87 6.56 -14.77 -1.99
N THR A 88 6.88 -13.48 -2.00
CA THR A 88 6.15 -12.48 -2.76
C THR A 88 7.11 -11.73 -3.68
N GLU A 89 6.75 -11.65 -4.95
CA GLU A 89 7.45 -10.89 -5.97
C GLU A 89 6.65 -9.63 -6.31
N PHE A 90 7.27 -8.46 -6.20
CA PHE A 90 6.63 -7.18 -6.52
C PHE A 90 6.58 -6.99 -8.04
N LYS A 91 5.39 -6.75 -8.58
CA LYS A 91 5.16 -6.54 -10.02
C LYS A 91 5.02 -5.07 -10.36
N GLN A 92 4.21 -4.35 -9.59
CA GLN A 92 3.98 -2.92 -9.78
C GLN A 92 3.86 -2.24 -8.43
N VAL A 93 4.36 -1.01 -8.32
CA VAL A 93 4.30 -0.21 -7.10
C VAL A 93 3.93 1.22 -7.45
N PHE A 94 2.88 1.71 -6.84
CA PHE A 94 2.37 3.06 -7.01
C PHE A 94 2.35 3.78 -5.67
N ALA A 95 2.46 5.11 -5.69
CA ALA A 95 2.25 5.92 -4.51
C ALA A 95 1.33 7.09 -4.84
N ASP A 96 0.52 7.46 -3.87
CA ASP A 96 -0.26 8.69 -3.84
C ASP A 96 -0.18 9.24 -2.41
N CYS A 97 0.59 10.31 -2.25
CA CYS A 97 0.86 10.92 -0.95
C CYS A 97 1.41 9.91 0.08
N ASN A 98 0.59 9.64 1.10
CA ASN A 98 0.93 8.73 2.19
C ASN A 98 0.49 7.28 1.94
N TYR A 99 -0.07 6.99 0.77
CA TYR A 99 -0.49 5.65 0.40
C TYR A 99 0.47 5.04 -0.61
N VAL A 100 0.76 3.76 -0.42
CA VAL A 100 1.52 2.95 -1.37
C VAL A 100 0.71 1.72 -1.71
N ILE A 101 0.56 1.46 -3.01
CA ILE A 101 -0.14 0.30 -3.54
C ILE A 101 0.90 -0.62 -4.17
N VAL A 102 0.87 -1.89 -3.78
CA VAL A 102 1.78 -2.92 -4.30
C VAL A 102 0.95 -4.00 -4.99
N HIS A 103 1.14 -4.17 -6.28
CA HIS A 103 0.65 -5.34 -7.00
C HIS A 103 1.73 -6.41 -6.98
N ALA A 104 1.41 -7.56 -6.41
CA ALA A 104 2.39 -8.59 -6.09
C ALA A 104 1.93 -9.99 -6.48
N HIS A 105 2.90 -10.87 -6.73
CA HIS A 105 2.71 -12.29 -6.95
C HIS A 105 3.18 -13.05 -5.72
N ALA A 106 2.26 -13.60 -4.94
CA ALA A 106 2.55 -14.45 -3.79
C ALA A 106 2.49 -15.93 -4.17
N ARG A 107 3.47 -16.73 -3.71
CA ARG A 107 3.55 -18.18 -3.94
C ARG A 107 3.95 -18.92 -2.68
N SER A 108 3.31 -20.07 -2.44
CA SER A 108 3.62 -20.92 -1.29
C SER A 108 4.94 -21.70 -1.47
N ASN A 109 5.31 -22.01 -2.73
CA ASN A 109 6.54 -22.68 -3.15
C ASN A 109 6.81 -22.38 -4.63
N PRO A 110 7.96 -22.76 -5.19
CA PRO A 110 8.31 -22.47 -6.60
C PRO A 110 7.36 -23.04 -7.64
N ASP A 111 6.67 -24.16 -7.35
CA ASP A 111 5.77 -24.86 -8.27
C ASP A 111 4.32 -24.36 -8.16
N ASP A 112 4.02 -23.51 -7.17
CA ASP A 112 2.71 -22.91 -6.98
C ASP A 112 2.44 -21.83 -8.03
N ARG A 113 1.26 -21.89 -8.69
CA ARG A 113 0.81 -20.79 -9.56
C ARG A 113 0.67 -19.48 -8.79
N GLY A 114 0.32 -19.58 -7.53
CA GLY A 114 0.24 -18.47 -6.61
C GLY A 114 -1.04 -17.66 -6.69
N THR A 115 -0.94 -16.48 -6.16
CA THR A 115 -2.03 -15.53 -5.96
C THR A 115 -1.57 -14.15 -6.38
N ALA A 116 -2.40 -13.44 -7.15
CA ALA A 116 -2.24 -12.01 -7.35
C ALA A 116 -2.78 -11.29 -6.12
N VAL A 117 -1.97 -10.43 -5.54
CA VAL A 117 -2.31 -9.65 -4.34
C VAL A 117 -2.23 -8.17 -4.66
N MET A 118 -3.19 -7.43 -4.18
CA MET A 118 -3.17 -5.98 -4.20
C MET A 118 -3.15 -5.49 -2.76
N ASP A 119 -1.98 -5.04 -2.31
CA ASP A 119 -1.77 -4.50 -0.97
C ASP A 119 -1.82 -2.97 -1.01
N ILE A 120 -2.44 -2.38 -0.01
CA ILE A 120 -2.45 -0.93 0.22
C ILE A 120 -1.86 -0.67 1.59
N PHE A 121 -0.85 0.18 1.64
CA PHE A 121 -0.23 0.64 2.88
C PHE A 121 -0.44 2.13 3.04
N ARG A 122 -0.77 2.55 4.26
CA ARG A 122 -0.75 3.96 4.63
C ARG A 122 0.42 4.22 5.59
N LEU A 123 1.09 5.35 5.36
CA LEU A 123 2.25 5.75 6.15
C LEU A 123 1.96 7.04 6.93
N GLU A 124 2.56 7.15 8.09
CA GLU A 124 2.68 8.39 8.87
C GLU A 124 4.16 8.62 9.20
N ASN A 125 4.70 9.79 8.87
CA ASN A 125 6.11 10.13 9.11
C ASN A 125 7.10 9.08 8.55
N GLY A 126 6.81 8.54 7.36
CA GLY A 126 7.64 7.54 6.70
C GLY A 126 7.61 6.15 7.35
N LYS A 127 6.60 5.86 8.19
CA LYS A 127 6.37 4.57 8.86
C LYS A 127 5.03 3.99 8.46
N VAL A 128 4.98 2.69 8.24
CA VAL A 128 3.76 1.95 7.94
C VAL A 128 2.88 1.89 9.19
N VAL A 129 1.64 2.35 9.08
CA VAL A 129 0.68 2.41 10.20
C VAL A 129 -0.62 1.68 9.91
N GLU A 130 -0.87 1.30 8.64
CA GLU A 130 -2.14 0.68 8.27
C GLU A 130 -1.99 -0.13 6.98
N HIS A 131 -2.74 -1.23 6.87
CA HIS A 131 -2.65 -2.18 5.76
C HIS A 131 -4.00 -2.77 5.39
N TRP A 132 -4.29 -2.81 4.10
CA TRP A 132 -5.39 -3.55 3.46
C TRP A 132 -4.82 -4.45 2.38
N ASP A 133 -5.48 -5.56 2.12
CA ASP A 133 -5.20 -6.38 0.95
C ASP A 133 -6.45 -6.99 0.33
N VAL A 134 -6.33 -7.35 -0.91
CA VAL A 134 -7.23 -8.28 -1.60
C VAL A 134 -6.40 -9.25 -2.42
N ALA A 135 -6.81 -10.51 -2.41
CA ALA A 135 -6.05 -11.58 -3.03
C ALA A 135 -6.93 -12.42 -3.95
N GLN A 136 -6.42 -12.75 -5.14
CA GLN A 136 -7.09 -13.60 -6.10
C GLN A 136 -6.16 -14.73 -6.54
N PRO A 137 -6.53 -16.00 -6.28
CA PRO A 137 -5.76 -17.14 -6.78
C PRO A 137 -5.64 -17.13 -8.31
N ILE A 138 -4.46 -17.46 -8.82
CA ILE A 138 -4.24 -17.56 -10.26
C ILE A 138 -4.92 -18.83 -10.78
N PRO A 139 -5.90 -18.72 -11.68
CA PRO A 139 -6.68 -19.86 -12.14
C PRO A 139 -5.85 -20.78 -13.04
N GLU A 140 -6.24 -22.05 -13.10
CA GLU A 140 -5.64 -23.00 -14.04
C GLU A 140 -5.95 -22.66 -15.50
N LYS A 141 -7.16 -22.15 -15.75
CA LYS A 141 -7.61 -21.71 -17.07
C LYS A 141 -8.13 -20.31 -16.98
N SER A 142 -7.59 -19.44 -17.81
CA SER A 142 -8.06 -18.05 -17.97
C SER A 142 -8.97 -17.91 -19.17
N ALA A 143 -9.86 -16.92 -19.12
CA ALA A 143 -10.70 -16.53 -20.25
C ALA A 143 -9.93 -15.75 -21.34
N ASN A 144 -8.71 -15.30 -21.03
CA ASN A 144 -7.81 -14.56 -21.91
C ASN A 144 -6.35 -14.96 -21.62
N GLU A 145 -5.41 -14.52 -22.47
CA GLU A 145 -3.99 -14.87 -22.40
C GLU A 145 -3.11 -13.72 -21.85
N ASN A 146 -3.69 -12.66 -21.30
CA ASN A 146 -2.95 -11.48 -20.86
C ASN A 146 -2.16 -11.71 -19.55
N GLY A 147 -2.53 -12.72 -18.77
CA GLY A 147 -2.00 -12.95 -17.41
C GLY A 147 -2.65 -12.03 -16.38
N MET A 148 -2.08 -12.03 -15.16
CA MET A 148 -2.57 -11.21 -14.04
C MET A 148 -1.56 -10.15 -13.59
N PHE A 149 -0.45 -9.99 -14.32
CA PHE A 149 0.63 -9.08 -13.94
C PHE A 149 1.14 -8.24 -15.11
#